data_eddcbf0a438a710d647a37a4cdab7b15
#
_entry.id   eddcbf0a438a710d647a37a4cdab7b15
#
_cell.length_a   1.000
_cell.length_b   1.000
_cell.length_c   1.000
_cell.angle_alpha   90.00
_cell.angle_beta   90.00
_cell.angle_gamma   90.00
#
_symmetry.space_group_name_H-M   'P 1'
#
loop_
_entity.id
_entity.type
_entity.pdbx_description
1 polymer ?
#
loop_
_entity_poly.entity_id
_entity_poly.type
_entity_poly.pdbx_seq_one_letter_code
_entity_poly.pdbx_strand_id
1 'polypeptide(L)'
;MKTKHRQSRLFNQFPILLILLALLAPSLRAHEARPAYLELKETAPNQFSVLWRTPVLAGMRLPIALGLPADVKEVREPSTQELADSELERHWIDAGPNGLAGKTIEFPGLQLTITDVVVRVEMLDGRKWTTIVHPSHPRVELAANQSTWGVVGTYIVQGIRHILFGADHMLFVLGLLLIVKDRWMLLKTVTAFTVAHSITLAIATLGYANIPVVPLNAAIAVSILFLGPEIVRSWRGETSFTIRHPWVVAFAFGLLHGFGFASALTSAGLPHYELPLALVSFNIGVELGQLGFIALILALERSFRILEIHWPSWVEALPGYTVGSLGAFWTVQRLVILFGGGQ
;
A
#
# COMPACT_ATOMS: atom_id res chain seq x y z
N MET A 1 -48.63 -2.81 -0.26
CA MET A 1 -47.88 -1.66 0.29
C MET A 1 -47.11 -2.00 1.59
N LYS A 2 -46.55 -3.22 1.72
CA LYS A 2 -45.89 -3.72 2.94
C LYS A 2 -44.42 -4.19 2.73
N THR A 3 -43.84 -4.01 1.55
CA THR A 3 -42.49 -4.52 1.23
C THR A 3 -41.37 -3.45 1.25
N LYS A 4 -41.73 -2.17 1.34
CA LYS A 4 -40.74 -1.07 1.33
C LYS A 4 -40.05 -0.80 2.69
N HIS A 5 -40.60 -1.29 3.80
CA HIS A 5 -40.06 -1.04 5.15
C HIS A 5 -39.01 -2.06 5.63
N ARG A 6 -38.80 -3.16 4.90
CA ARG A 6 -37.88 -4.23 5.36
C ARG A 6 -36.45 -4.05 4.90
N GLN A 7 -36.18 -3.22 3.88
CA GLN A 7 -34.83 -2.99 3.38
C GLN A 7 -34.08 -1.85 4.08
N SER A 8 -34.76 -0.91 4.72
CA SER A 8 -34.11 0.21 5.44
C SER A 8 -33.51 -0.19 6.79
N ARG A 9 -33.87 -1.37 7.32
CA ARG A 9 -33.33 -1.86 8.61
C ARG A 9 -31.98 -2.60 8.48
N LEU A 10 -31.43 -2.72 7.27
CA LEU A 10 -30.23 -3.52 7.02
C LEU A 10 -28.92 -2.78 7.34
N PHE A 11 -28.96 -1.45 7.50
CA PHE A 11 -27.78 -0.62 7.69
C PHE A 11 -27.59 -0.11 9.13
N ASN A 12 -28.44 -0.51 10.07
CA ASN A 12 -28.57 0.12 11.38
C ASN A 12 -27.51 -0.25 12.44
N GLN A 13 -26.49 -1.06 12.14
CA GLN A 13 -25.61 -1.58 13.21
C GLN A 13 -24.11 -1.34 12.97
N PHE A 14 -23.80 -0.59 11.93
CA PHE A 14 -22.43 -0.40 11.43
C PHE A 14 -21.50 0.54 12.24
N PRO A 15 -22.00 1.53 12.97
CA PRO A 15 -21.18 2.69 13.31
C PRO A 15 -20.30 2.55 14.54
N ILE A 16 -20.64 1.72 15.52
CA ILE A 16 -19.79 1.56 16.72
C ILE A 16 -18.55 0.74 16.38
N LEU A 17 -18.64 -0.22 15.49
CA LEU A 17 -17.48 -0.96 15.05
C LEU A 17 -16.48 -0.06 14.32
N LEU A 18 -16.97 0.90 13.53
CA LEU A 18 -16.12 1.88 12.87
C LEU A 18 -15.48 2.86 13.86
N ILE A 19 -16.18 3.24 14.92
CA ILE A 19 -15.61 4.05 16.01
C ILE A 19 -14.56 3.22 16.76
N LEU A 20 -14.84 1.95 17.09
CA LEU A 20 -13.86 1.06 17.73
C LEU A 20 -12.67 0.77 16.81
N LEU A 21 -12.87 0.58 15.50
CA LEU A 21 -11.78 0.46 14.52
C LEU A 21 -11.01 1.78 14.36
N ALA A 22 -11.69 2.92 14.39
CA ALA A 22 -11.05 4.23 14.33
C ALA A 22 -10.31 4.59 15.63
N LEU A 23 -10.80 4.12 16.78
CA LEU A 23 -10.14 4.30 18.09
C LEU A 23 -9.00 3.29 18.31
N LEU A 24 -9.04 2.13 17.64
CA LEU A 24 -7.96 1.13 17.63
C LEU A 24 -6.94 1.40 16.51
N ALA A 25 -7.23 2.33 15.59
CA ALA A 25 -6.25 2.77 14.61
C ALA A 25 -5.14 3.53 15.37
N PRO A 26 -3.91 2.98 15.45
CA PRO A 26 -2.77 3.78 15.87
C PRO A 26 -2.76 5.02 14.99
N SER A 27 -2.35 6.18 15.52
CA SER A 27 -2.30 7.45 14.78
C SER A 27 -1.79 7.22 13.37
N LEU A 28 -2.71 6.96 12.43
CA LEU A 28 -2.43 6.71 11.03
C LEU A 28 -1.97 8.04 10.43
N ARG A 29 -0.69 8.32 10.62
CA ARG A 29 -0.01 9.25 9.74
C ARG A 29 -0.02 8.55 8.38
N ALA A 30 -0.77 9.10 7.42
CA ALA A 30 -0.70 8.71 6.02
C ALA A 30 0.67 9.15 5.47
N HIS A 31 1.73 8.50 5.96
CA HIS A 31 3.06 8.63 5.38
C HIS A 31 3.17 7.52 4.35
N GLU A 32 3.45 7.90 3.11
CA GLU A 32 3.97 6.97 2.12
C GLU A 32 5.18 6.28 2.74
N ALA A 33 4.98 5.05 3.21
CA ALA A 33 6.08 4.22 3.65
C ALA A 33 6.84 3.77 2.40
N ARG A 34 7.84 4.57 1.98
CA ARG A 34 8.76 4.17 0.92
C ARG A 34 9.67 3.09 1.49
N PRO A 35 9.71 1.88 0.92
CA PRO A 35 10.61 0.85 1.40
C PRO A 35 12.07 1.26 1.17
N ALA A 36 12.94 0.88 2.09
CA ALA A 36 14.36 0.86 1.83
C ALA A 36 14.68 -0.28 0.85
N TYR A 37 15.79 -0.21 0.14
CA TYR A 37 16.13 -1.16 -0.90
C TYR A 37 17.57 -1.62 -0.79
N LEU A 38 17.77 -2.94 -0.82
CA LEU A 38 19.06 -3.59 -0.87
C LEU A 38 19.16 -4.45 -2.13
N GLU A 39 20.13 -4.19 -2.98
CA GLU A 39 20.48 -5.05 -4.10
C GLU A 39 21.87 -5.65 -3.91
N LEU A 40 21.96 -6.95 -4.08
CA LEU A 40 23.20 -7.71 -4.07
C LEU A 40 23.36 -8.36 -5.44
N LYS A 41 24.27 -7.88 -6.24
CA LYS A 41 24.55 -8.41 -7.58
C LYS A 41 25.92 -9.05 -7.63
N GLU A 42 25.96 -10.34 -7.92
CA GLU A 42 27.20 -11.06 -8.11
C GLU A 42 27.86 -10.61 -9.43
N THR A 43 29.06 -10.06 -9.34
CA THR A 43 29.82 -9.52 -10.48
C THR A 43 30.97 -10.43 -10.90
N ALA A 44 31.50 -11.22 -9.97
CA ALA A 44 32.47 -12.29 -10.16
C ALA A 44 32.16 -13.39 -9.13
N PRO A 45 32.70 -14.61 -9.25
CA PRO A 45 32.43 -15.68 -8.29
C PRO A 45 32.65 -15.24 -6.86
N ASN A 46 31.57 -15.25 -6.05
CA ASN A 46 31.49 -14.80 -4.66
C ASN A 46 31.83 -13.31 -4.41
N GLN A 47 31.94 -12.49 -5.46
CA GLN A 47 32.10 -11.04 -5.34
C GLN A 47 30.79 -10.34 -5.73
N PHE A 48 30.35 -9.43 -4.87
CA PHE A 48 29.06 -8.75 -5.04
C PHE A 48 29.24 -7.23 -5.06
N SER A 49 28.52 -6.59 -5.98
CA SER A 49 28.19 -5.18 -5.89
C SER A 49 26.92 -5.04 -5.04
N VAL A 50 26.99 -4.27 -3.99
CA VAL A 50 25.87 -4.04 -3.05
C VAL A 50 25.42 -2.61 -3.20
N LEU A 51 24.13 -2.42 -3.47
CA LEU A 51 23.47 -1.12 -3.55
C LEU A 51 22.48 -1.03 -2.38
N TRP A 52 22.75 -0.14 -1.44
CA TRP A 52 21.86 0.15 -0.31
C TRP A 52 21.24 1.53 -0.49
N ARG A 53 19.90 1.60 -0.48
CA ARG A 53 19.15 2.84 -0.62
C ARG A 53 18.25 3.06 0.58
N THR A 54 18.48 4.13 1.31
CA THR A 54 17.68 4.54 2.48
C THR A 54 16.82 5.74 2.10
N PRO A 55 15.49 5.68 2.27
CA PRO A 55 14.60 6.82 2.02
C PRO A 55 14.92 8.00 2.97
N VAL A 56 14.76 9.21 2.44
CA VAL A 56 14.77 10.46 3.22
C VAL A 56 13.33 10.92 3.36
N LEU A 57 12.84 11.07 4.57
CA LEU A 57 11.50 11.51 4.92
C LEU A 57 11.56 12.89 5.59
N ALA A 58 10.89 13.88 5.01
CA ALA A 58 10.89 15.25 5.53
C ALA A 58 12.30 15.82 5.79
N GLY A 59 13.26 15.52 4.91
CA GLY A 59 14.65 15.97 5.05
C GLY A 59 15.48 15.19 6.09
N MET A 60 14.93 14.14 6.70
CA MET A 60 15.63 13.28 7.64
C MET A 60 15.83 11.88 7.06
N ARG A 61 17.05 11.38 7.12
CA ARG A 61 17.38 9.98 6.81
C ARG A 61 16.72 9.07 7.84
N LEU A 62 16.12 7.98 7.39
CA LEU A 62 15.64 6.94 8.30
C LEU A 62 16.81 6.30 9.04
N PRO A 63 16.67 5.99 10.34
CA PRO A 63 17.75 5.42 11.17
C PRO A 63 17.97 3.92 10.87
N ILE A 64 18.08 3.54 9.61
CA ILE A 64 18.27 2.15 9.18
C ILE A 64 19.68 2.04 8.63
N ALA A 65 20.46 1.12 9.16
CA ALA A 65 21.79 0.80 8.68
C ALA A 65 21.83 -0.58 8.00
N LEU A 66 22.78 -0.77 7.10
CA LEU A 66 23.07 -2.08 6.50
C LEU A 66 24.12 -2.81 7.36
N GLY A 67 23.73 -3.95 7.94
CA GLY A 67 24.62 -4.85 8.66
C GLY A 67 24.99 -6.05 7.79
N LEU A 68 26.16 -6.01 7.18
CA LEU A 68 26.73 -7.12 6.42
C LEU A 68 27.25 -8.22 7.37
N PRO A 69 27.26 -9.51 6.94
CA PRO A 69 27.81 -10.60 7.74
C PRO A 69 29.28 -10.37 8.09
N ALA A 70 29.70 -10.73 9.29
CA ALA A 70 31.04 -10.43 9.81
C ALA A 70 32.20 -11.11 9.02
N ASP A 71 31.91 -12.17 8.29
CA ASP A 71 32.86 -12.92 7.47
C ASP A 71 32.97 -12.42 6.02
N VAL A 72 32.22 -11.34 5.68
CA VAL A 72 32.28 -10.66 4.39
C VAL A 72 33.30 -9.54 4.45
N LYS A 73 34.18 -9.44 3.45
CA LYS A 73 35.21 -8.42 3.36
C LYS A 73 34.85 -7.37 2.33
N GLU A 74 34.99 -6.11 2.68
CA GLU A 74 34.90 -5.04 1.71
C GLU A 74 36.17 -5.02 0.82
N VAL A 75 35.96 -5.00 -0.49
CA VAL A 75 37.04 -4.99 -1.50
C VAL A 75 37.48 -3.57 -1.81
N ARG A 76 36.57 -2.61 -1.64
CA ARG A 76 36.79 -1.16 -1.88
C ARG A 76 36.10 -0.35 -0.82
N GLU A 77 36.55 0.89 -0.63
CA GLU A 77 35.82 1.84 0.22
C GLU A 77 34.41 2.09 -0.30
N PRO A 78 33.41 2.08 0.58
CA PRO A 78 32.03 2.39 0.21
C PRO A 78 31.93 3.81 -0.36
N SER A 79 31.03 4.00 -1.32
CA SER A 79 30.68 5.33 -1.83
C SER A 79 29.26 5.70 -1.47
N THR A 80 29.07 6.91 -0.97
CA THR A 80 27.74 7.45 -0.60
C THR A 80 27.38 8.58 -1.54
N GLN A 81 26.11 8.58 -1.99
CA GLN A 81 25.53 9.62 -2.83
C GLN A 81 24.18 10.05 -2.23
N GLU A 82 24.05 11.33 -1.91
CA GLU A 82 22.78 11.90 -1.50
C GLU A 82 21.91 12.24 -2.73
N LEU A 83 20.67 11.80 -2.73
CA LEU A 83 19.65 12.13 -3.68
C LEU A 83 18.55 12.96 -2.99
N ALA A 84 17.69 13.60 -3.76
CA ALA A 84 16.62 14.46 -3.22
C ALA A 84 15.62 13.72 -2.30
N ASP A 85 15.46 12.41 -2.48
CA ASP A 85 14.46 11.58 -1.79
C ASP A 85 15.06 10.36 -1.06
N SER A 86 16.37 10.17 -1.16
CA SER A 86 17.05 8.98 -0.62
C SER A 86 18.54 9.19 -0.54
N GLU A 87 19.20 8.38 0.27
CA GLU A 87 20.65 8.21 0.31
C GLU A 87 21.01 6.86 -0.30
N LEU A 88 22.04 6.83 -1.12
CA LEU A 88 22.51 5.66 -1.86
C LEU A 88 23.92 5.33 -1.41
N GLU A 89 24.12 4.15 -0.85
CA GLU A 89 25.43 3.61 -0.49
C GLU A 89 25.77 2.45 -1.41
N ARG A 90 26.99 2.43 -1.92
CA ARG A 90 27.51 1.33 -2.75
C ARG A 90 28.68 0.69 -2.07
N HIS A 91 28.62 -0.65 -1.92
CA HIS A 91 29.69 -1.47 -1.40
C HIS A 91 30.11 -2.50 -2.44
N TRP A 92 31.36 -2.93 -2.37
CA TRP A 92 31.90 -4.04 -3.14
C TRP A 92 32.45 -5.04 -2.16
N ILE A 93 31.86 -6.23 -2.12
CA ILE A 93 32.15 -7.22 -1.09
C ILE A 93 32.62 -8.54 -1.68
N ASP A 94 33.53 -9.20 -0.96
CA ASP A 94 33.92 -10.59 -1.17
C ASP A 94 33.26 -11.45 -0.07
N ALA A 95 32.39 -12.34 -0.49
CA ALA A 95 31.62 -13.22 0.39
C ALA A 95 32.40 -14.48 0.82
N GLY A 96 33.66 -14.61 0.36
CA GLY A 96 34.50 -15.78 0.65
C GLY A 96 34.06 -17.03 -0.11
N PRO A 97 34.74 -18.18 0.15
CA PRO A 97 34.56 -19.40 -0.67
C PRO A 97 33.16 -20.01 -0.62
N ASN A 98 32.37 -19.72 0.41
CA ASN A 98 31.00 -20.23 0.57
C ASN A 98 29.92 -19.29 0.01
N GLY A 99 30.32 -18.13 -0.54
CA GLY A 99 29.37 -17.14 -1.05
C GLY A 99 28.48 -16.55 0.02
N LEU A 100 27.30 -16.05 -0.39
CA LEU A 100 26.29 -15.46 0.50
C LEU A 100 25.24 -16.45 0.98
N ALA A 101 25.19 -17.68 0.47
CA ALA A 101 24.17 -18.67 0.81
C ALA A 101 24.22 -19.01 2.33
N GLY A 102 23.07 -18.96 3.00
CA GLY A 102 22.92 -19.22 4.44
C GLY A 102 23.45 -18.08 5.34
N LYS A 103 23.96 -16.98 4.79
CA LYS A 103 24.38 -15.82 5.59
C LYS A 103 23.20 -14.94 5.93
N THR A 104 23.28 -14.24 7.06
CA THR A 104 22.25 -13.33 7.53
C THR A 104 22.70 -11.89 7.33
N ILE A 105 21.86 -11.09 6.69
CA ILE A 105 21.99 -9.63 6.65
C ILE A 105 21.03 -9.04 7.66
N GLU A 106 21.49 -8.07 8.43
CA GLU A 106 20.74 -7.39 9.47
C GLU A 106 20.48 -5.94 9.06
N PHE A 107 19.37 -5.38 9.55
CA PHE A 107 19.00 -3.98 9.32
C PHE A 107 18.79 -3.27 10.67
N PRO A 108 19.90 -2.91 11.37
CA PRO A 108 19.81 -2.17 12.62
C PRO A 108 19.02 -0.87 12.45
N GLY A 109 18.11 -0.59 13.40
CA GLY A 109 17.25 0.58 13.35
C GLY A 109 15.92 0.37 12.62
N LEU A 110 15.77 -0.67 11.80
CA LEU A 110 14.52 -0.96 11.08
C LEU A 110 13.33 -1.12 12.02
N GLN A 111 13.53 -1.75 13.19
CA GLN A 111 12.50 -1.96 14.22
C GLN A 111 11.94 -0.65 14.81
N LEU A 112 12.62 0.48 14.61
CA LEU A 112 12.17 1.81 15.05
C LEU A 112 11.34 2.53 13.99
N THR A 113 11.11 1.89 12.85
CA THR A 113 10.44 2.46 11.69
C THR A 113 9.16 1.69 11.35
N ILE A 114 8.35 2.26 10.46
CA ILE A 114 7.20 1.60 9.84
C ILE A 114 7.51 1.14 8.41
N THR A 115 8.78 1.27 7.99
CA THR A 115 9.25 1.04 6.63
C THR A 115 9.74 -0.39 6.49
N ASP A 116 9.40 -1.03 5.38
CA ASP A 116 9.95 -2.35 5.01
C ASP A 116 11.26 -2.18 4.23
N VAL A 117 12.07 -3.24 4.18
CA VAL A 117 13.25 -3.33 3.31
C VAL A 117 12.99 -4.36 2.23
N VAL A 118 13.11 -3.96 0.97
CA VAL A 118 13.11 -4.89 -0.16
C VAL A 118 14.54 -5.34 -0.40
N VAL A 119 14.80 -6.64 -0.26
CA VAL A 119 16.10 -7.25 -0.52
C VAL A 119 16.05 -8.03 -1.81
N ARG A 120 16.97 -7.75 -2.70
CA ARG A 120 17.12 -8.40 -3.98
C ARG A 120 18.51 -8.99 -4.11
N VAL A 121 18.60 -10.22 -4.60
CA VAL A 121 19.84 -10.89 -4.92
C VAL A 121 19.83 -11.36 -6.37
N GLU A 122 20.91 -11.07 -7.08
CA GLU A 122 21.15 -11.52 -8.45
C GLU A 122 22.49 -12.26 -8.50
N MET A 123 22.45 -13.52 -8.91
CA MET A 123 23.62 -14.38 -9.01
C MET A 123 24.16 -14.40 -10.44
N LEU A 124 25.45 -14.71 -10.61
CA LEU A 124 26.09 -14.83 -11.94
C LEU A 124 25.44 -15.86 -12.86
N ASP A 125 24.87 -16.92 -12.30
CA ASP A 125 24.19 -17.97 -13.06
C ASP A 125 22.77 -17.58 -13.52
N GLY A 126 22.39 -16.31 -13.28
CA GLY A 126 21.08 -15.76 -13.65
C GLY A 126 19.98 -16.03 -12.63
N ARG A 127 20.24 -16.76 -11.55
CA ARG A 127 19.27 -16.91 -10.46
C ARG A 127 19.07 -15.58 -9.76
N LYS A 128 17.80 -15.28 -9.47
CA LYS A 128 17.40 -14.04 -8.80
C LYS A 128 16.33 -14.36 -7.78
N TRP A 129 16.32 -13.62 -6.70
CA TRP A 129 15.24 -13.69 -5.75
C TRP A 129 15.07 -12.33 -5.04
N THR A 130 13.85 -12.10 -4.61
CA THR A 130 13.47 -10.89 -3.89
C THR A 130 12.69 -11.28 -2.65
N THR A 131 12.97 -10.62 -1.54
CA THR A 131 12.22 -10.79 -0.29
C THR A 131 11.99 -9.46 0.38
N ILE A 132 11.01 -9.39 1.30
CA ILE A 132 10.71 -8.20 2.08
C ILE A 132 11.03 -8.48 3.54
N VAL A 133 11.82 -7.59 4.12
CA VAL A 133 12.19 -7.62 5.54
C VAL A 133 11.35 -6.59 6.28
N HIS A 134 10.65 -7.04 7.31
CA HIS A 134 9.75 -6.22 8.10
C HIS A 134 10.39 -5.70 9.38
N PRO A 135 9.94 -4.57 9.92
CA PRO A 135 10.40 -4.04 11.20
C PRO A 135 10.33 -5.02 12.37
N SER A 136 9.37 -5.95 12.34
CA SER A 136 9.23 -7.00 13.36
C SER A 136 10.34 -8.04 13.34
N HIS A 137 11.04 -8.21 12.20
CA HIS A 137 12.12 -9.17 12.01
C HIS A 137 13.21 -8.55 11.14
N PRO A 138 14.04 -7.65 11.70
CA PRO A 138 14.97 -6.78 10.95
C PRO A 138 16.23 -7.53 10.46
N ARG A 139 16.04 -8.73 9.94
CA ARG A 139 17.11 -9.58 9.40
C ARG A 139 16.57 -10.49 8.31
N VAL A 140 17.43 -10.88 7.39
CA VAL A 140 17.12 -11.83 6.32
C VAL A 140 18.24 -12.85 6.18
N GLU A 141 17.87 -14.11 6.13
CA GLU A 141 18.79 -15.20 5.75
C GLU A 141 18.77 -15.34 4.22
N LEU A 142 19.93 -15.28 3.61
CA LEU A 142 20.07 -15.36 2.15
C LEU A 142 19.94 -16.81 1.71
N ALA A 143 18.69 -17.24 1.41
CA ALA A 143 18.45 -18.60 0.94
C ALA A 143 19.06 -18.85 -0.44
N ALA A 144 19.67 -20.00 -0.64
CA ALA A 144 20.32 -20.37 -1.90
C ALA A 144 19.36 -20.46 -3.10
N ASN A 145 18.05 -20.55 -2.87
CA ASN A 145 17.01 -20.70 -3.91
C ASN A 145 15.68 -20.11 -3.44
N GLN A 146 15.26 -18.95 -3.97
CA GLN A 146 13.83 -18.62 -3.99
C GLN A 146 13.22 -19.04 -5.33
N SER A 147 12.12 -19.79 -5.26
CA SER A 147 11.36 -20.16 -6.45
C SER A 147 10.56 -18.96 -6.95
N THR A 148 10.18 -18.96 -8.24
CA THR A 148 9.24 -17.98 -8.82
C THR A 148 7.97 -17.82 -7.98
N TRP A 149 7.50 -18.90 -7.33
CA TRP A 149 6.36 -18.89 -6.41
C TRP A 149 6.63 -18.10 -5.13
N GLY A 150 7.87 -18.07 -4.66
CA GLY A 150 8.26 -17.22 -3.52
C GLY A 150 8.13 -15.72 -3.85
N VAL A 151 8.57 -15.33 -5.05
CA VAL A 151 8.40 -13.96 -5.56
C VAL A 151 6.91 -13.61 -5.66
N VAL A 152 6.10 -14.47 -6.30
CA VAL A 152 4.64 -14.29 -6.42
C VAL A 152 3.99 -14.09 -5.04
N GLY A 153 4.29 -14.97 -4.08
CA GLY A 153 3.74 -14.88 -2.71
C GLY A 153 4.11 -13.57 -2.02
N THR A 154 5.37 -13.14 -2.16
CA THR A 154 5.87 -11.88 -1.59
C THR A 154 5.07 -10.68 -2.09
N TYR A 155 4.85 -10.56 -3.41
CA TYR A 155 4.11 -9.43 -3.98
C TYR A 155 2.61 -9.49 -3.72
N ILE A 156 2.00 -10.69 -3.63
CA ILE A 156 0.60 -10.83 -3.18
C ILE A 156 0.44 -10.30 -1.76
N VAL A 157 1.32 -10.71 -0.83
CA VAL A 157 1.28 -10.24 0.56
C VAL A 157 1.49 -8.72 0.64
N GLN A 158 2.41 -8.18 -0.17
CA GLN A 158 2.64 -6.73 -0.24
C GLN A 158 1.41 -5.97 -0.75
N GLY A 159 0.71 -6.50 -1.76
CA GLY A 159 -0.54 -5.91 -2.27
C GLY A 159 -1.66 -5.93 -1.21
N ILE A 160 -1.82 -7.05 -0.48
CA ILE A 160 -2.77 -7.13 0.65
C ILE A 160 -2.44 -6.09 1.71
N ARG A 161 -1.18 -5.99 2.11
CA ARG A 161 -0.71 -5.00 3.10
C ARG A 161 -0.90 -3.57 2.62
N HIS A 162 -0.61 -3.27 1.37
CA HIS A 162 -0.82 -1.96 0.78
C HIS A 162 -2.26 -1.46 0.97
N ILE A 163 -3.24 -2.33 0.76
CA ILE A 163 -4.65 -2.00 0.97
C ILE A 163 -4.99 -1.91 2.45
N LEU A 164 -4.61 -2.89 3.27
CA LEU A 164 -5.03 -2.95 4.67
C LEU A 164 -4.36 -1.87 5.54
N PHE A 165 -3.17 -1.43 5.19
CA PHE A 165 -2.46 -0.35 5.91
C PHE A 165 -2.56 1.00 5.19
N GLY A 166 -3.04 1.04 3.94
CA GLY A 166 -3.34 2.28 3.21
C GLY A 166 -4.66 2.89 3.66
N ALA A 167 -4.63 3.84 4.59
CA ALA A 167 -5.84 4.47 5.12
C ALA A 167 -6.71 5.10 4.01
N ASP A 168 -6.09 5.67 2.99
CA ASP A 168 -6.76 6.26 1.82
C ASP A 168 -7.58 5.19 1.08
N HIS A 169 -6.99 4.02 0.83
CA HIS A 169 -7.64 2.91 0.15
C HIS A 169 -8.76 2.31 0.99
N MET A 170 -8.51 2.10 2.30
CA MET A 170 -9.51 1.54 3.20
C MET A 170 -10.75 2.44 3.30
N LEU A 171 -10.57 3.76 3.45
CA LEU A 171 -11.68 4.71 3.51
C LEU A 171 -12.42 4.79 2.17
N PHE A 172 -11.70 4.70 1.05
CA PHE A 172 -12.31 4.67 -0.26
C PHE A 172 -13.18 3.41 -0.46
N VAL A 173 -12.64 2.22 -0.17
CA VAL A 173 -13.39 0.94 -0.25
C VAL A 173 -14.58 0.94 0.71
N LEU A 174 -14.41 1.46 1.92
CA LEU A 174 -15.51 1.63 2.86
C LEU A 174 -16.60 2.55 2.31
N GLY A 175 -16.21 3.69 1.73
CA GLY A 175 -17.16 4.61 1.10
C GLY A 175 -17.95 3.95 -0.02
N LEU A 176 -17.30 3.16 -0.87
CA LEU A 176 -17.97 2.38 -1.91
C LEU A 176 -18.93 1.34 -1.33
N LEU A 177 -18.52 0.62 -0.28
CA LEU A 177 -19.37 -0.34 0.42
C LEU A 177 -20.65 0.30 0.98
N LEU A 178 -20.58 1.55 1.47
CA LEU A 178 -21.72 2.29 2.00
C LEU A 178 -22.67 2.79 0.89
N ILE A 179 -22.18 3.01 -0.33
CA ILE A 179 -22.96 3.50 -1.48
C ILE A 179 -23.61 2.34 -2.24
N VAL A 180 -22.86 1.25 -2.47
CA VAL A 180 -23.25 0.15 -3.36
C VAL A 180 -23.98 -0.94 -2.58
N LYS A 181 -25.27 -1.10 -2.85
CA LYS A 181 -26.14 -2.06 -2.13
C LYS A 181 -26.14 -3.47 -2.73
N ASP A 182 -25.89 -3.59 -4.03
CA ASP A 182 -25.86 -4.86 -4.73
C ASP A 182 -24.46 -5.49 -4.70
N ARG A 183 -24.37 -6.77 -4.33
CA ARG A 183 -23.09 -7.49 -4.16
C ARG A 183 -22.33 -7.67 -5.47
N TRP A 184 -23.03 -7.93 -6.56
CA TRP A 184 -22.40 -8.06 -7.87
C TRP A 184 -21.88 -6.73 -8.38
N MET A 185 -22.67 -5.66 -8.17
CA MET A 185 -22.23 -4.31 -8.48
C MET A 185 -21.02 -3.90 -7.61
N LEU A 186 -21.00 -4.28 -6.33
CA LEU A 186 -19.87 -4.02 -5.44
C LEU A 186 -18.60 -4.74 -5.93
N LEU A 187 -18.70 -6.01 -6.26
CA LEU A 187 -17.57 -6.78 -6.83
C LEU A 187 -17.07 -6.10 -8.11
N LYS A 188 -17.98 -5.80 -9.06
CA LYS A 188 -17.63 -5.10 -10.30
C LYS A 188 -16.94 -3.76 -10.02
N THR A 189 -17.39 -3.03 -9.01
CA THR A 189 -16.87 -1.70 -8.66
C THR A 189 -15.44 -1.81 -8.10
N VAL A 190 -15.21 -2.77 -7.21
CA VAL A 190 -13.88 -3.02 -6.62
C VAL A 190 -12.90 -3.50 -7.71
N THR A 191 -13.30 -4.47 -8.52
CA THR A 191 -12.46 -4.95 -9.62
C THR A 191 -12.15 -3.84 -10.65
N ALA A 192 -13.13 -2.97 -10.96
CA ALA A 192 -12.89 -1.82 -11.84
C ALA A 192 -11.82 -0.87 -11.27
N PHE A 193 -11.85 -0.62 -9.94
CA PHE A 193 -10.79 0.15 -9.27
C PHE A 193 -9.43 -0.55 -9.40
N THR A 194 -9.33 -1.85 -9.09
CA THR A 194 -8.07 -2.60 -9.18
C THR A 194 -7.51 -2.64 -10.60
N VAL A 195 -8.36 -2.80 -11.61
CA VAL A 195 -7.91 -2.77 -13.03
C VAL A 195 -7.35 -1.39 -13.37
N ALA A 196 -8.04 -0.30 -13.01
CA ALA A 196 -7.58 1.06 -13.26
C ALA A 196 -6.27 1.35 -12.51
N HIS A 197 -6.19 0.95 -11.23
CA HIS A 197 -4.99 1.04 -10.41
C HIS A 197 -3.81 0.31 -11.06
N SER A 198 -4.04 -0.91 -11.57
CA SER A 198 -3.02 -1.72 -12.24
C SER A 198 -2.48 -1.04 -13.49
N ILE A 199 -3.34 -0.41 -14.29
CA ILE A 199 -2.95 0.30 -15.52
C ILE A 199 -1.99 1.46 -15.19
N THR A 200 -2.37 2.32 -14.27
CA THR A 200 -1.56 3.49 -13.94
C THR A 200 -0.31 3.15 -13.15
N LEU A 201 -0.39 2.15 -12.28
CA LEU A 201 0.78 1.59 -11.60
C LEU A 201 1.79 1.06 -12.63
N ALA A 202 1.34 0.30 -13.63
CA ALA A 202 2.21 -0.21 -14.70
C ALA A 202 2.82 0.92 -15.53
N ILE A 203 2.02 1.91 -15.96
CA ILE A 203 2.47 3.06 -16.74
C ILE A 203 3.58 3.82 -16.00
N ALA A 204 3.37 4.08 -14.71
CA ALA A 204 4.34 4.83 -13.91
C ALA A 204 5.59 4.01 -13.56
N THR A 205 5.43 2.73 -13.20
CA THR A 205 6.57 1.84 -12.88
C THR A 205 7.46 1.56 -14.08
N LEU A 206 6.87 1.50 -15.30
CA LEU A 206 7.63 1.35 -16.54
C LEU A 206 8.27 2.68 -17.02
N GLY A 207 8.07 3.78 -16.30
CA GLY A 207 8.70 5.06 -16.59
C GLY A 207 7.99 5.89 -17.68
N TYR A 208 6.80 5.47 -18.14
CA TYR A 208 6.04 6.22 -19.15
C TYR A 208 5.37 7.49 -18.60
N ALA A 209 5.16 7.56 -17.30
CA ALA A 209 4.61 8.76 -16.65
C ALA A 209 5.29 9.01 -15.30
N ASN A 210 5.64 10.28 -15.06
CA ASN A 210 6.13 10.74 -13.76
C ASN A 210 5.21 11.86 -13.27
N ILE A 211 4.45 11.59 -12.21
CA ILE A 211 3.49 12.54 -11.64
C ILE A 211 4.05 13.06 -10.31
N PRO A 212 4.07 14.38 -10.11
CA PRO A 212 4.49 14.96 -8.83
C PRO A 212 3.61 14.44 -7.68
N VAL A 213 4.25 13.94 -6.62
CA VAL A 213 3.58 13.25 -5.50
C VAL A 213 2.64 14.19 -4.73
N VAL A 214 3.02 15.46 -4.53
CA VAL A 214 2.25 16.42 -3.73
C VAL A 214 0.87 16.70 -4.31
N PRO A 215 0.71 17.11 -5.60
CA PRO A 215 -0.62 17.29 -6.19
C PRO A 215 -1.40 15.98 -6.32
N LEU A 216 -0.73 14.86 -6.56
CA LEU A 216 -1.36 13.55 -6.63
C LEU A 216 -2.02 13.17 -5.29
N ASN A 217 -1.30 13.34 -4.18
CA ASN A 217 -1.83 13.08 -2.84
C ASN A 217 -3.03 13.98 -2.51
N ALA A 218 -3.03 15.24 -2.96
CA ALA A 218 -4.19 16.11 -2.83
C ALA A 218 -5.39 15.59 -3.63
N ALA A 219 -5.19 15.12 -4.87
CA ALA A 219 -6.25 14.53 -5.69
C ALA A 219 -6.80 13.23 -5.09
N ILE A 220 -5.96 12.39 -4.50
CA ILE A 220 -6.38 11.18 -3.77
C ILE A 220 -7.27 11.56 -2.57
N ALA A 221 -6.89 12.57 -1.78
CA ALA A 221 -7.73 13.02 -0.67
C ALA A 221 -9.09 13.55 -1.12
N VAL A 222 -9.12 14.32 -2.23
CA VAL A 222 -10.36 14.81 -2.84
C VAL A 222 -11.26 13.64 -3.27
N SER A 223 -10.71 12.52 -3.77
CA SER A 223 -11.49 11.35 -4.16
C SER A 223 -12.26 10.73 -2.96
N ILE A 224 -11.65 10.74 -1.78
CA ILE A 224 -12.28 10.27 -0.54
C ILE A 224 -13.34 11.28 -0.08
N LEU A 225 -13.01 12.57 -0.08
CA LEU A 225 -13.97 13.63 0.25
C LEU A 225 -15.21 13.56 -0.63
N PHE A 226 -15.05 13.30 -1.93
CA PHE A 226 -16.15 13.16 -2.89
C PHE A 226 -17.17 12.09 -2.49
N LEU A 227 -16.74 11.00 -1.85
CA LEU A 227 -17.64 9.94 -1.42
C LEU A 227 -18.56 10.36 -0.27
N GLY A 228 -18.15 11.30 0.59
CA GLY A 228 -18.95 11.74 1.73
C GLY A 228 -20.37 12.21 1.37
N PRO A 229 -20.54 13.21 0.50
CA PRO A 229 -21.85 13.63 -0.01
C PRO A 229 -22.62 12.53 -0.72
N GLU A 230 -21.94 11.63 -1.47
CA GLU A 230 -22.58 10.53 -2.18
C GLU A 230 -23.16 9.48 -1.21
N ILE A 231 -22.49 9.20 -0.10
CA ILE A 231 -22.98 8.36 0.98
C ILE A 231 -24.28 8.95 1.55
N VAL A 232 -24.29 10.26 1.86
CA VAL A 232 -25.47 10.94 2.41
C VAL A 232 -26.62 10.90 1.41
N ARG A 233 -26.39 11.13 0.11
CA ARG A 233 -27.41 10.99 -0.95
C ARG A 233 -27.98 9.58 -1.02
N SER A 234 -27.11 8.55 -0.96
CA SER A 234 -27.55 7.16 -0.93
C SER A 234 -28.46 6.85 0.25
N TRP A 235 -28.17 7.41 1.43
CA TRP A 235 -29.03 7.23 2.62
C TRP A 235 -30.38 7.92 2.50
N ARG A 236 -30.41 9.09 1.89
CA ARG A 236 -31.65 9.83 1.62
C ARG A 236 -32.50 9.19 0.53
N GLY A 237 -31.99 8.14 -0.13
CA GLY A 237 -32.69 7.50 -1.26
C GLY A 237 -32.61 8.33 -2.55
N GLU A 238 -31.77 9.35 -2.58
CA GLU A 238 -31.50 10.16 -3.78
C GLU A 238 -30.66 9.36 -4.77
N THR A 239 -30.71 9.74 -6.03
CA THR A 239 -29.90 9.11 -7.09
C THR A 239 -28.88 10.11 -7.62
N SER A 240 -27.68 9.62 -7.90
CA SER A 240 -26.61 10.37 -8.54
C SER A 240 -25.96 9.51 -9.64
N PHE A 241 -25.03 10.12 -10.39
CA PHE A 241 -24.22 9.36 -11.35
C PHE A 241 -23.39 8.28 -10.63
N THR A 242 -22.79 8.60 -9.48
CA THR A 242 -22.00 7.68 -8.65
C THR A 242 -22.83 6.49 -8.16
N ILE A 243 -24.07 6.75 -7.72
CA ILE A 243 -24.96 5.69 -7.23
C ILE A 243 -25.43 4.77 -8.37
N ARG A 244 -25.64 5.33 -9.58
CA ARG A 244 -26.06 4.55 -10.77
C ARG A 244 -24.92 3.79 -11.41
N HIS A 245 -23.73 4.38 -11.45
CA HIS A 245 -22.55 3.85 -12.14
C HIS A 245 -21.31 3.86 -11.25
N PRO A 246 -21.36 3.21 -10.05
CA PRO A 246 -20.25 3.29 -9.07
C PRO A 246 -18.93 2.74 -9.63
N TRP A 247 -18.99 1.75 -10.51
CA TRP A 247 -17.82 1.17 -11.15
C TRP A 247 -17.06 2.16 -12.05
N VAL A 248 -17.76 3.13 -12.69
CA VAL A 248 -17.12 4.17 -13.52
C VAL A 248 -16.32 5.12 -12.64
N VAL A 249 -16.92 5.52 -11.52
CA VAL A 249 -16.28 6.43 -10.56
C VAL A 249 -15.10 5.73 -9.88
N ALA A 250 -15.27 4.47 -9.50
CA ALA A 250 -14.19 3.66 -8.93
C ALA A 250 -13.03 3.47 -9.92
N PHE A 251 -13.32 3.26 -11.20
CA PHE A 251 -12.30 3.19 -12.25
C PHE A 251 -11.52 4.51 -12.37
N ALA A 252 -12.22 5.65 -12.46
CA ALA A 252 -11.60 6.96 -12.57
C ALA A 252 -10.67 7.27 -11.37
N PHE A 253 -11.12 6.96 -10.16
CA PHE A 253 -10.30 7.16 -8.96
C PHE A 253 -9.19 6.10 -8.82
N GLY A 254 -9.43 4.87 -9.28
CA GLY A 254 -8.39 3.84 -9.36
C GLY A 254 -7.18 4.28 -10.20
N LEU A 255 -7.42 5.01 -11.32
CA LEU A 255 -6.35 5.59 -12.12
C LEU A 255 -5.49 6.59 -11.31
N LEU A 256 -6.08 7.38 -10.43
CA LEU A 256 -5.33 8.30 -9.55
C LEU A 256 -4.52 7.54 -8.50
N HIS A 257 -5.15 6.58 -7.84
CA HIS A 257 -4.53 5.82 -6.75
C HIS A 257 -3.34 4.98 -7.22
N GLY A 258 -3.39 4.41 -8.43
CA GLY A 258 -2.29 3.61 -8.96
C GLY A 258 -0.99 4.41 -9.18
N PHE A 259 -1.08 5.69 -9.49
CA PHE A 259 0.11 6.54 -9.55
C PHE A 259 0.75 6.78 -8.17
N GLY A 260 -0.05 6.77 -7.09
CA GLY A 260 0.43 7.04 -5.74
C GLY A 260 1.44 6.01 -5.23
N PHE A 261 1.34 4.76 -5.66
CA PHE A 261 2.24 3.69 -5.21
C PHE A 261 3.42 3.44 -6.18
N ALA A 262 3.37 3.99 -7.38
CA ALA A 262 4.40 3.75 -8.39
C ALA A 262 5.80 4.18 -7.93
N SER A 263 5.91 5.31 -7.20
CA SER A 263 7.20 5.77 -6.67
C SER A 263 7.81 4.78 -5.66
N ALA A 264 6.98 4.13 -4.85
CA ALA A 264 7.45 3.12 -3.90
C ALA A 264 7.96 1.86 -4.63
N LEU A 265 7.29 1.45 -5.71
CA LEU A 265 7.68 0.28 -6.47
C LEU A 265 8.90 0.54 -7.38
N THR A 266 9.01 1.73 -7.98
CA THR A 266 10.21 2.13 -8.75
C THR A 266 11.43 2.33 -7.87
N SER A 267 11.25 2.85 -6.64
CA SER A 267 12.36 2.94 -5.68
C SER A 267 12.81 1.56 -5.19
N ALA A 268 12.00 0.51 -5.33
CA ALA A 268 12.40 -0.87 -5.09
C ALA A 268 13.42 -1.41 -6.12
N GLY A 269 13.69 -0.67 -7.21
CA GLY A 269 14.77 -1.01 -8.16
C GLY A 269 14.57 -2.34 -8.89
N LEU A 270 13.32 -2.76 -9.11
CA LEU A 270 13.00 -4.03 -9.77
C LEU A 270 13.52 -4.05 -11.21
N PRO A 271 14.11 -5.16 -11.68
CA PRO A 271 14.46 -5.31 -13.07
C PRO A 271 13.23 -5.32 -13.96
N HIS A 272 13.39 -4.78 -15.15
CA HIS A 272 12.31 -4.67 -16.11
C HIS A 272 11.63 -6.00 -16.47
N TYR A 273 12.35 -7.13 -16.45
CA TYR A 273 11.79 -8.43 -16.80
C TYR A 273 10.97 -9.10 -15.66
N GLU A 274 11.18 -8.71 -14.40
CA GLU A 274 10.37 -9.18 -13.26
C GLU A 274 9.16 -8.28 -13.01
N LEU A 275 9.17 -7.05 -13.50
CA LEU A 275 8.11 -6.07 -13.31
C LEU A 275 6.71 -6.61 -13.68
N PRO A 276 6.48 -7.30 -14.81
CA PRO A 276 5.15 -7.79 -15.15
C PRO A 276 4.61 -8.78 -14.12
N LEU A 277 5.43 -9.74 -13.69
CA LEU A 277 5.03 -10.74 -12.71
C LEU A 277 4.78 -10.10 -11.33
N ALA A 278 5.66 -9.19 -10.89
CA ALA A 278 5.52 -8.46 -9.65
C ALA A 278 4.25 -7.60 -9.64
N LEU A 279 3.99 -6.84 -10.73
CA LEU A 279 2.80 -6.01 -10.88
C LEU A 279 1.51 -6.83 -10.85
N VAL A 280 1.45 -7.94 -11.60
CA VAL A 280 0.28 -8.82 -11.60
C VAL A 280 0.05 -9.41 -10.22
N SER A 281 1.09 -9.96 -9.59
CA SER A 281 1.01 -10.56 -8.25
C SER A 281 0.59 -9.53 -7.19
N PHE A 282 1.16 -8.32 -7.25
CA PHE A 282 0.79 -7.22 -6.35
C PHE A 282 -0.69 -6.83 -6.51
N ASN A 283 -1.18 -6.68 -7.73
CA ASN A 283 -2.57 -6.29 -7.98
C ASN A 283 -3.57 -7.42 -7.63
N ILE A 284 -3.18 -8.69 -7.76
CA ILE A 284 -3.94 -9.81 -7.19
C ILE A 284 -4.03 -9.65 -5.66
N GLY A 285 -2.93 -9.28 -5.01
CA GLY A 285 -2.90 -8.98 -3.58
C GLY A 285 -3.79 -7.80 -3.19
N VAL A 286 -3.79 -6.73 -3.98
CA VAL A 286 -4.70 -5.57 -3.82
C VAL A 286 -6.15 -6.01 -3.85
N GLU A 287 -6.57 -6.76 -4.87
CA GLU A 287 -7.95 -7.28 -5.01
C GLU A 287 -8.32 -8.17 -3.81
N LEU A 288 -7.45 -9.11 -3.44
CA LEU A 288 -7.67 -9.98 -2.28
C LEU A 288 -7.79 -9.19 -0.97
N GLY A 289 -6.97 -8.16 -0.79
CA GLY A 289 -7.03 -7.27 0.38
C GLY A 289 -8.35 -6.52 0.47
N GLN A 290 -8.84 -5.96 -0.64
CA GLN A 290 -10.12 -5.27 -0.72
C GLN A 290 -11.29 -6.21 -0.45
N LEU A 291 -11.32 -7.38 -1.10
CA LEU A 291 -12.38 -8.38 -0.89
C LEU A 291 -12.35 -8.92 0.54
N GLY A 292 -11.17 -9.15 1.10
CA GLY A 292 -11.00 -9.57 2.50
C GLY A 292 -11.53 -8.52 3.49
N PHE A 293 -11.23 -7.24 3.26
CA PHE A 293 -11.77 -6.14 4.06
C PHE A 293 -13.30 -6.06 3.97
N ILE A 294 -13.86 -6.13 2.76
CA ILE A 294 -15.32 -6.14 2.56
C ILE A 294 -15.95 -7.34 3.26
N ALA A 295 -15.38 -8.53 3.10
CA ALA A 295 -15.90 -9.74 3.76
C ALA A 295 -15.86 -9.62 5.29
N LEU A 296 -14.80 -9.05 5.86
CA LEU A 296 -14.69 -8.77 7.30
C LEU A 296 -15.83 -7.84 7.76
N ILE A 297 -16.01 -6.72 7.05
CA ILE A 297 -17.05 -5.75 7.39
C ILE A 297 -18.44 -6.39 7.32
N LEU A 298 -18.75 -7.16 6.26
CA LEU A 298 -20.04 -7.83 6.12
C LEU A 298 -20.25 -8.94 7.18
N ALA A 299 -19.19 -9.65 7.56
CA ALA A 299 -19.25 -10.65 8.64
C ALA A 299 -19.55 -10.00 9.99
N LEU A 300 -18.93 -8.87 10.28
CA LEU A 300 -19.18 -8.09 11.49
C LEU A 300 -20.60 -7.54 11.51
N GLU A 301 -21.09 -6.97 10.40
CA GLU A 301 -22.50 -6.56 10.27
C GLU A 301 -23.46 -7.70 10.59
N ARG A 302 -23.20 -8.89 10.02
CA ARG A 302 -24.04 -10.06 10.28
C ARG A 302 -24.01 -10.48 11.76
N SER A 303 -22.84 -10.43 12.40
CA SER A 303 -22.68 -10.79 13.82
C SER A 303 -23.49 -9.86 14.73
N PHE A 304 -23.48 -8.55 14.46
CA PHE A 304 -24.30 -7.60 15.23
C PHE A 304 -25.81 -7.78 15.03
N ARG A 305 -26.23 -8.20 13.83
CA ARG A 305 -27.63 -8.53 13.58
C ARG A 305 -28.10 -9.74 14.40
N ILE A 306 -27.25 -10.75 14.55
CA ILE A 306 -27.55 -11.94 15.34
C ILE A 306 -27.71 -11.58 16.83
N LEU A 307 -26.95 -10.61 17.31
CA LEU A 307 -27.00 -10.13 18.71
C LEU A 307 -28.18 -9.19 19.00
N GLU A 308 -29.04 -8.91 18.01
CA GLU A 308 -30.23 -8.03 18.14
C GLU A 308 -29.95 -6.66 18.77
N ILE A 309 -28.73 -6.13 18.59
CA ILE A 309 -28.34 -4.83 19.12
C ILE A 309 -29.01 -3.74 18.30
N HIS A 310 -29.89 -2.97 18.90
CA HIS A 310 -30.57 -1.83 18.29
C HIS A 310 -29.81 -0.53 18.59
N TRP A 311 -29.25 0.06 17.56
CA TRP A 311 -28.50 1.32 17.68
C TRP A 311 -29.39 2.54 17.41
N PRO A 312 -29.14 3.69 18.06
CA PRO A 312 -29.79 4.95 17.69
C PRO A 312 -29.50 5.34 16.24
N SER A 313 -30.45 6.00 15.58
CA SER A 313 -30.34 6.34 14.13
C SER A 313 -29.16 7.26 13.80
N TRP A 314 -28.69 8.08 14.74
CA TRP A 314 -27.50 8.93 14.52
C TRP A 314 -26.22 8.13 14.40
N VAL A 315 -26.17 6.95 15.02
CA VAL A 315 -25.03 6.03 14.95
C VAL A 315 -24.86 5.46 13.53
N GLU A 316 -25.94 5.31 12.76
CA GLU A 316 -25.91 4.85 11.37
C GLU A 316 -25.23 5.85 10.42
N ALA A 317 -25.28 7.12 10.78
CA ALA A 317 -24.70 8.19 9.98
C ALA A 317 -23.19 8.35 10.21
N LEU A 318 -22.63 7.84 11.33
CA LEU A 318 -21.22 8.01 11.69
C LEU A 318 -20.23 7.54 10.61
N PRO A 319 -20.40 6.39 9.93
CA PRO A 319 -19.45 5.95 8.91
C PRO A 319 -19.29 6.95 7.77
N GLY A 320 -20.39 7.49 7.27
CA GLY A 320 -20.35 8.48 6.20
C GLY A 320 -19.74 9.81 6.66
N TYR A 321 -20.06 10.26 7.88
CA TYR A 321 -19.41 11.44 8.46
C TYR A 321 -17.92 11.20 8.68
N THR A 322 -17.51 10.00 9.10
CA THR A 322 -16.09 9.66 9.27
C THR A 322 -15.35 9.74 7.94
N VAL A 323 -15.88 9.11 6.88
CA VAL A 323 -15.28 9.17 5.53
C VAL A 323 -15.22 10.61 5.03
N GLY A 324 -16.31 11.37 5.15
CA GLY A 324 -16.38 12.76 4.71
C GLY A 324 -15.45 13.69 5.49
N SER A 325 -15.40 13.57 6.82
CA SER A 325 -14.58 14.43 7.69
C SER A 325 -13.09 14.14 7.53
N LEU A 326 -12.67 12.88 7.47
CA LEU A 326 -11.28 12.51 7.23
C LEU A 326 -10.85 12.90 5.81
N GLY A 327 -11.72 12.68 4.81
CA GLY A 327 -11.46 13.14 3.45
C GLY A 327 -11.28 14.66 3.37
N ALA A 328 -12.12 15.44 4.07
CA ALA A 328 -12.00 16.89 4.15
C ALA A 328 -10.71 17.31 4.87
N PHE A 329 -10.42 16.72 6.01
CA PHE A 329 -9.21 17.01 6.78
C PHE A 329 -7.94 16.77 5.94
N TRP A 330 -7.81 15.60 5.30
CA TRP A 330 -6.66 15.30 4.45
C TRP A 330 -6.61 16.17 3.20
N THR A 331 -7.76 16.52 2.62
CA THR A 331 -7.79 17.44 1.47
C THR A 331 -7.21 18.78 1.87
N VAL A 332 -7.68 19.38 2.99
CA VAL A 332 -7.16 20.65 3.48
C VAL A 332 -5.67 20.55 3.79
N GLN A 333 -5.25 19.52 4.52
CA GLN A 333 -3.85 19.30 4.87
C GLN A 333 -2.94 19.22 3.63
N ARG A 334 -3.34 18.43 2.63
CA ARG A 334 -2.54 18.23 1.40
C ARG A 334 -2.56 19.47 0.49
N LEU A 335 -3.66 20.24 0.48
CA LEU A 335 -3.72 21.53 -0.22
C LEU A 335 -2.81 22.57 0.46
N VAL A 336 -2.78 22.63 1.78
CA VAL A 336 -1.84 23.51 2.51
C VAL A 336 -0.40 23.16 2.16
N ILE A 337 -0.04 21.87 2.10
CA ILE A 337 1.30 21.45 1.67
C ILE A 337 1.56 21.84 0.20
N LEU A 338 0.57 21.68 -0.67
CA LEU A 338 0.68 21.99 -2.11
C LEU A 338 0.92 23.48 -2.37
N PHE A 339 0.21 24.36 -1.65
CA PHE A 339 0.28 25.80 -1.84
C PHE A 339 1.16 26.54 -0.83
N GLY A 340 1.42 25.93 0.33
CA GLY A 340 2.25 26.50 1.41
C GLY A 340 3.72 26.11 1.37
N GLY A 341 4.14 25.19 0.50
CA GLY A 341 5.50 24.69 0.35
C GLY A 341 6.48 25.61 -0.39
N GLY A 342 6.29 26.90 -0.35
CA GLY A 342 7.15 27.94 -0.95
C GLY A 342 8.00 28.71 0.08
N GLN A 343 8.35 28.11 1.25
CA GLN A 343 9.35 28.68 2.17
C GLN A 343 10.39 27.65 2.53
#